data_78f758761d510379ffb992082673c60c
#
_entry.id   78f758761d510379ffb992082673c60c
#
_cell.length_a   1.000
_cell.length_b   1.000
_cell.length_c   1.000
_cell.angle_alpha   90.00
_cell.angle_beta   90.00
_cell.angle_gamma   90.00
#
_symmetry.space_group_name_H-M   'P 1'
#
loop_
_entity.id
_entity.type
_entity.pdbx_description
1 polymer ?
#
loop_
_entity_poly.entity_id
_entity_poly.type
_entity_poly.pdbx_seq_one_letter_code
_entity_poly.pdbx_strand_id
1 'polypeptide(L)'
;MRASFCARLGLADPGISWTASRDRGAEFSHLLAMITGTLARVGNEVMELQRPEIGELRESTTADTVGSITMPHKRNPERSEHLDTLARIVRSQSAVMLEAMVQIHERDGRGWKAEWFALPEVCLLTCTALSFARDLIGGLEVDKARMRANIEANDGHLTSERILSSLSPKLGKHQAQAQLQLLLADAQQRHQSLTDAVVGAGLLTSEEVSALIEDDRTPTVALAVTSTIRRVQALLADP
;
A
#
# COMPACT_ATOMS: atom_id res chain seq x y z
N MET A 1 47.35 7.28 -3.95
CA MET A 1 46.71 6.95 -2.66
C MET A 1 45.22 6.57 -2.82
N ARG A 2 44.32 7.39 -3.44
CA ARG A 2 42.90 7.08 -3.63
C ARG A 2 42.67 5.79 -4.42
N ALA A 3 43.28 5.63 -5.60
CA ALA A 3 43.14 4.42 -6.42
C ALA A 3 43.57 3.14 -5.65
N SER A 4 44.68 3.20 -4.91
CA SER A 4 45.13 2.08 -4.08
C SER A 4 44.15 1.76 -2.92
N PHE A 5 43.54 2.79 -2.34
CA PHE A 5 42.52 2.62 -1.30
C PHE A 5 41.25 1.97 -1.87
N CYS A 6 40.75 2.47 -3.00
CA CYS A 6 39.61 1.90 -3.67
C CYS A 6 39.82 0.43 -4.07
N ALA A 7 41.00 0.13 -4.65
CA ALA A 7 41.36 -1.23 -5.04
C ALA A 7 41.35 -2.21 -3.85
N ARG A 8 41.86 -1.79 -2.68
CA ARG A 8 41.87 -2.62 -1.46
C ARG A 8 40.50 -2.92 -0.90
N LEU A 9 39.53 -2.02 -1.14
CA LEU A 9 38.13 -2.19 -0.71
C LEU A 9 37.24 -2.82 -1.78
N GLY A 10 37.78 -3.14 -2.97
CA GLY A 10 36.96 -3.63 -4.08
C GLY A 10 36.03 -2.56 -4.66
N LEU A 11 36.33 -1.28 -4.48
CA LEU A 11 35.53 -0.15 -4.94
C LEU A 11 36.10 0.48 -6.19
N ALA A 12 35.26 1.05 -7.04
CA ALA A 12 35.67 1.84 -8.20
C ALA A 12 36.29 3.17 -7.74
N ASP A 13 37.40 3.59 -8.40
CA ASP A 13 37.97 4.92 -8.18
C ASP A 13 37.12 5.96 -8.92
N PRO A 14 36.56 6.98 -8.23
CA PRO A 14 35.71 8.02 -8.85
C PRO A 14 36.50 8.97 -9.78
N GLY A 15 37.81 8.87 -9.86
CA GLY A 15 38.68 9.72 -10.70
C GLY A 15 38.92 11.12 -10.14
N ILE A 16 37.89 11.78 -9.60
CA ILE A 16 37.92 13.11 -8.98
C ILE A 16 37.45 13.06 -7.54
N SER A 17 37.68 14.14 -6.78
CA SER A 17 37.06 14.28 -5.45
C SER A 17 35.55 14.47 -5.60
N TRP A 18 34.78 13.69 -4.87
CA TRP A 18 33.31 13.78 -4.81
C TRP A 18 32.82 14.45 -3.54
N THR A 19 33.69 15.18 -2.82
CA THR A 19 33.33 15.82 -1.53
C THR A 19 32.22 16.85 -1.69
N ALA A 20 32.13 17.55 -2.81
CA ALA A 20 31.06 18.51 -3.12
C ALA A 20 29.88 17.87 -3.88
N SER A 21 30.02 16.63 -4.37
CA SER A 21 28.92 15.91 -5.03
C SER A 21 28.18 15.06 -3.99
N ARG A 22 26.96 15.46 -3.64
CA ARG A 22 26.13 14.80 -2.61
C ARG A 22 24.98 13.99 -3.22
N ASP A 23 24.94 13.87 -4.54
CA ASP A 23 23.88 13.22 -5.31
C ASP A 23 23.57 11.81 -4.80
N ARG A 24 24.59 11.01 -4.53
CA ARG A 24 24.42 9.63 -4.06
C ARG A 24 23.81 9.55 -2.66
N GLY A 25 24.16 10.48 -1.77
CA GLY A 25 23.55 10.58 -0.45
C GLY A 25 22.07 10.98 -0.54
N ALA A 26 21.77 11.93 -1.43
CA ALA A 26 20.40 12.34 -1.72
C ALA A 26 19.58 11.21 -2.36
N GLU A 27 20.11 10.54 -3.38
CA GLU A 27 19.49 9.37 -4.03
C GLU A 27 19.19 8.26 -3.01
N PHE A 28 20.18 7.90 -2.20
CA PHE A 28 20.02 6.88 -1.17
C PHE A 28 18.91 7.26 -0.15
N SER A 29 18.92 8.49 0.36
CA SER A 29 17.90 8.94 1.32
C SER A 29 16.49 8.97 0.69
N HIS A 30 16.38 9.32 -0.60
CA HIS A 30 15.12 9.27 -1.34
C HIS A 30 14.62 7.85 -1.54
N LEU A 31 15.51 6.90 -1.83
CA LEU A 31 15.13 5.49 -1.89
C LEU A 31 14.54 5.02 -0.55
N LEU A 32 15.17 5.39 0.56
CA LEU A 32 14.65 5.07 1.90
C LEU A 32 13.29 5.74 2.18
N ALA A 33 13.10 6.98 1.70
CA ALA A 33 11.81 7.67 1.79
C ALA A 33 10.71 6.98 0.96
N MET A 34 11.03 6.44 -0.23
CA MET A 34 10.09 5.64 -1.02
C MET A 34 9.75 4.32 -0.34
N ILE A 35 10.73 3.64 0.24
CA ILE A 35 10.51 2.40 1.00
C ILE A 35 9.55 2.67 2.16
N THR A 36 9.87 3.64 3.02
CA THR A 36 9.01 3.97 4.17
C THR A 36 7.63 4.47 3.74
N GLY A 37 7.53 5.18 2.62
CA GLY A 37 6.24 5.56 2.02
C GLY A 37 5.39 4.35 1.62
N THR A 38 6.01 3.29 1.09
CA THR A 38 5.31 2.02 0.79
C THR A 38 4.85 1.32 2.06
N LEU A 39 5.70 1.29 3.10
CA LEU A 39 5.34 0.71 4.39
C LEU A 39 4.19 1.47 5.07
N ALA A 40 4.19 2.80 4.98
CA ALA A 40 3.10 3.64 5.46
C ALA A 40 1.76 3.34 4.75
N ARG A 41 1.79 3.08 3.44
CA ARG A 41 0.58 2.66 2.72
C ARG A 41 0.00 1.36 3.27
N VAL A 42 0.86 0.39 3.57
CA VAL A 42 0.42 -0.87 4.20
C VAL A 42 -0.18 -0.58 5.59
N GLY A 43 0.50 0.23 6.40
CA GLY A 43 -0.01 0.63 7.72
C GLY A 43 -1.37 1.31 7.63
N ASN A 44 -1.52 2.30 6.74
CA ASN A 44 -2.78 3.02 6.56
C ASN A 44 -3.92 2.09 6.13
N GLU A 45 -3.65 1.12 5.24
CA GLU A 45 -4.65 0.12 4.83
C GLU A 45 -5.08 -0.75 6.03
N VAL A 46 -4.15 -1.25 6.82
CA VAL A 46 -4.48 -2.03 8.03
C VAL A 46 -5.28 -1.19 9.02
N MET A 47 -4.89 0.07 9.24
CA MET A 47 -5.59 0.99 10.14
C MET A 47 -7.05 1.23 9.70
N GLU A 48 -7.29 1.46 8.41
CA GLU A 48 -8.65 1.66 7.88
C GLU A 48 -9.48 0.37 7.96
N LEU A 49 -8.91 -0.78 7.59
CA LEU A 49 -9.63 -2.05 7.61
C LEU A 49 -9.86 -2.61 9.03
N GLN A 50 -9.13 -2.10 10.04
CA GLN A 50 -9.34 -2.43 11.45
C GLN A 50 -10.52 -1.67 12.09
N ARG A 51 -11.00 -0.59 11.48
CA ARG A 51 -12.13 0.19 12.01
C ARG A 51 -13.34 -0.71 12.24
N PRO A 52 -14.09 -0.54 13.35
CA PRO A 52 -15.22 -1.41 13.69
C PRO A 52 -16.28 -1.52 12.59
N GLU A 53 -16.45 -0.46 11.79
CA GLU A 53 -17.43 -0.40 10.69
C GLU A 53 -17.02 -1.37 9.56
N ILE A 54 -15.72 -1.60 9.35
CA ILE A 54 -15.16 -2.49 8.34
C ILE A 54 -14.81 -3.83 8.97
N GLY A 55 -13.84 -3.85 9.89
CA GLY A 55 -13.49 -4.98 10.74
C GLY A 55 -12.86 -6.18 10.03
N GLU A 56 -12.22 -5.97 8.88
CA GLU A 56 -11.66 -7.03 8.04
C GLU A 56 -10.26 -7.46 8.45
N LEU A 57 -9.49 -6.53 9.00
CA LEU A 57 -8.13 -6.76 9.49
C LEU A 57 -7.99 -6.36 10.96
N ARG A 58 -6.96 -6.89 11.60
CA ARG A 58 -6.61 -6.48 12.97
C ARG A 58 -5.13 -6.70 13.22
N GLU A 59 -4.49 -5.72 13.88
CA GLU A 59 -3.14 -5.91 14.40
C GLU A 59 -3.14 -6.94 15.54
N SER A 60 -2.16 -7.84 15.52
CA SER A 60 -1.95 -8.75 16.64
C SER A 60 -1.55 -7.97 17.89
N THR A 61 -2.10 -8.37 19.01
CA THR A 61 -1.64 -7.92 20.34
C THR A 61 -0.65 -8.93 20.90
N THR A 62 0.52 -8.45 21.32
CA THR A 62 1.46 -9.25 22.11
C THR A 62 1.16 -9.09 23.61
N ALA A 63 1.62 -10.02 24.44
CA ALA A 63 1.46 -9.92 25.89
C ALA A 63 2.07 -8.63 26.49
N ASP A 64 3.05 -8.06 25.79
CA ASP A 64 3.72 -6.81 26.16
C ASP A 64 3.03 -5.55 25.60
N THR A 65 1.95 -5.70 24.81
CA THR A 65 1.20 -4.56 24.29
C THR A 65 0.30 -4.03 25.40
N VAL A 66 0.68 -2.90 25.99
CA VAL A 66 -0.14 -2.19 26.97
C VAL A 66 -1.32 -1.58 26.23
N GLY A 67 -2.48 -2.22 26.29
CA GLY A 67 -3.74 -1.66 25.79
C GLY A 67 -4.19 -0.45 26.60
N SER A 68 -5.37 0.08 26.31
CA SER A 68 -5.94 1.17 27.09
C SER A 68 -6.12 0.76 28.57
N ILE A 69 -5.57 1.56 29.49
CA ILE A 69 -5.70 1.35 30.94
C ILE A 69 -7.18 1.40 31.38
N THR A 70 -7.97 2.25 30.72
CA THR A 70 -9.39 2.51 31.09
C THR A 70 -10.40 1.68 30.27
N MET A 71 -10.01 1.21 29.10
CA MET A 71 -10.90 0.48 28.17
C MET A 71 -10.22 -0.80 27.69
N PRO A 72 -10.38 -1.93 28.39
CA PRO A 72 -9.69 -3.18 28.04
C PRO A 72 -9.95 -3.71 26.63
N HIS A 73 -11.08 -3.34 26.04
CA HIS A 73 -11.48 -3.71 24.67
C HIS A 73 -10.89 -2.82 23.59
N LYS A 74 -10.31 -1.65 23.95
CA LYS A 74 -9.73 -0.70 22.98
C LYS A 74 -8.41 -1.25 22.45
N ARG A 75 -8.37 -1.47 21.15
CA ARG A 75 -7.16 -1.87 20.41
C ARG A 75 -6.80 -0.78 19.41
N ASN A 76 -5.69 -0.11 19.65
CA ASN A 76 -5.17 0.91 18.74
C ASN A 76 -4.31 0.25 17.65
N PRO A 77 -4.33 0.76 16.41
CA PRO A 77 -3.45 0.32 15.34
C PRO A 77 -2.05 0.98 15.47
N GLU A 78 -1.36 0.71 16.57
CA GLU A 78 -0.15 1.46 16.95
C GLU A 78 1.01 1.27 15.96
N ARG A 79 1.20 0.04 15.45
CA ARG A 79 2.26 -0.19 14.44
C ARG A 79 1.95 0.52 13.14
N SER A 80 0.69 0.51 12.73
CA SER A 80 0.21 1.22 11.54
C SER A 80 0.40 2.73 11.66
N GLU A 81 0.04 3.32 12.80
CA GLU A 81 0.25 4.73 13.09
C GLU A 81 1.74 5.09 13.08
N HIS A 82 2.58 4.26 13.69
CA HIS A 82 4.02 4.44 13.67
C HIS A 82 4.60 4.41 12.26
N LEU A 83 4.16 3.49 11.40
CA LEU A 83 4.63 3.42 10.02
C LEU A 83 4.37 4.71 9.24
N ASP A 84 3.19 5.31 9.39
CA ASP A 84 2.89 6.60 8.75
C ASP A 84 3.73 7.73 9.34
N THR A 85 3.85 7.80 10.66
CA THR A 85 4.64 8.82 11.36
C THR A 85 6.12 8.77 10.95
N LEU A 86 6.74 7.59 10.99
CA LEU A 86 8.14 7.40 10.61
C LEU A 86 8.38 7.80 9.15
N ALA A 87 7.48 7.40 8.24
CA ALA A 87 7.57 7.77 6.84
C ALA A 87 7.50 9.29 6.60
N ARG A 88 6.71 10.02 7.39
CA ARG A 88 6.64 11.49 7.31
C ARG A 88 7.97 12.12 7.72
N ILE A 89 8.56 11.65 8.80
CA ILE A 89 9.85 12.16 9.29
C ILE A 89 10.96 11.84 8.29
N VAL A 90 11.04 10.60 7.77
CA VAL A 90 12.03 10.20 6.77
C VAL A 90 11.93 11.06 5.51
N ARG A 91 10.72 11.37 5.01
CA ARG A 91 10.55 12.28 3.86
C ARG A 91 11.04 13.68 4.16
N SER A 92 10.79 14.20 5.35
CA SER A 92 11.27 15.52 5.77
C SER A 92 12.80 15.56 5.81
N GLN A 93 13.44 14.56 6.40
CA GLN A 93 14.90 14.47 6.45
C GLN A 93 15.53 14.23 5.07
N SER A 94 14.86 13.50 4.19
CA SER A 94 15.29 13.32 2.81
C SER A 94 15.30 14.65 2.03
N ALA A 95 14.41 15.58 2.34
CA ALA A 95 14.45 16.93 1.75
C ALA A 95 15.72 17.69 2.19
N VAL A 96 16.16 17.54 3.44
CA VAL A 96 17.44 18.11 3.91
C VAL A 96 18.61 17.59 3.09
N MET A 97 18.58 16.32 2.66
CA MET A 97 19.63 15.73 1.82
C MET A 97 19.62 16.33 0.40
N LEU A 98 18.47 16.72 -0.15
CA LEU A 98 18.41 17.46 -1.42
C LEU A 98 18.99 18.87 -1.28
N GLU A 99 18.66 19.58 -0.23
CA GLU A 99 19.22 20.90 0.05
C GLU A 99 20.74 20.81 0.23
N ALA A 100 21.27 19.73 0.82
CA ALA A 100 22.69 19.49 0.99
C ALA A 100 23.45 19.29 -0.33
N MET A 101 22.76 19.04 -1.46
CA MET A 101 23.39 18.98 -2.79
C MET A 101 23.87 20.35 -3.27
N VAL A 102 23.28 21.43 -2.79
CA VAL A 102 23.64 22.80 -3.18
C VAL A 102 24.94 23.19 -2.45
N GLN A 103 26.05 22.94 -3.10
CA GLN A 103 27.39 23.16 -2.55
C GLN A 103 28.03 24.41 -3.17
N ILE A 104 28.86 25.11 -2.38
CA ILE A 104 29.68 26.22 -2.85
C ILE A 104 31.16 25.74 -2.92
N HIS A 105 31.76 25.92 -4.09
CA HIS A 105 33.11 25.46 -4.37
C HIS A 105 33.30 23.93 -4.19
N GLU A 106 34.51 23.50 -3.90
CA GLU A 106 34.89 22.09 -3.86
C GLU A 106 34.65 21.43 -2.52
N ARG A 107 34.30 22.22 -1.46
CA ARG A 107 34.17 21.71 -0.09
C ARG A 107 33.31 22.63 0.80
N ASP A 108 32.03 22.51 0.68
CA ASP A 108 31.07 23.24 1.51
C ASP A 108 30.73 22.47 2.79
N GLY A 109 31.13 23.03 3.95
CA GLY A 109 30.85 22.40 5.24
C GLY A 109 29.39 22.48 5.69
N ARG A 110 28.57 23.34 5.09
CA ARG A 110 27.17 23.55 5.51
C ARG A 110 26.30 22.34 5.12
N GLY A 111 26.27 21.97 3.86
CA GLY A 111 25.54 20.81 3.39
C GLY A 111 26.09 19.52 3.99
N TRP A 112 27.40 19.40 4.12
CA TRP A 112 28.03 18.24 4.73
C TRP A 112 27.63 18.05 6.20
N LYS A 113 27.56 19.12 6.98
CA LYS A 113 27.09 19.05 8.39
C LYS A 113 25.61 18.72 8.49
N ALA A 114 24.76 19.23 7.60
CA ALA A 114 23.34 18.86 7.54
C ALA A 114 23.16 17.36 7.30
N GLU A 115 23.98 16.76 6.44
CA GLU A 115 24.00 15.32 6.19
C GLU A 115 24.30 14.50 7.45
N TRP A 116 25.19 14.98 8.33
CA TRP A 116 25.54 14.27 9.57
C TRP A 116 24.33 14.05 10.51
N PHE A 117 23.32 14.90 10.40
CA PHE A 117 22.09 14.76 11.16
C PHE A 117 21.05 13.98 10.36
N ALA A 118 20.80 14.36 9.10
CA ALA A 118 19.71 13.82 8.32
C ALA A 118 19.93 12.36 7.93
N LEU A 119 21.11 11.98 7.44
CA LEU A 119 21.33 10.64 6.90
C LEU A 119 21.28 9.52 7.94
N PRO A 120 21.93 9.66 9.13
CA PRO A 120 21.77 8.64 10.18
C PRO A 120 20.34 8.49 10.66
N GLU A 121 19.59 9.58 10.78
CA GLU A 121 18.19 9.54 11.20
C GLU A 121 17.32 8.84 10.16
N VAL A 122 17.47 9.17 8.88
CA VAL A 122 16.80 8.46 7.77
C VAL A 122 17.06 6.95 7.84
N CYS A 123 18.30 6.53 8.06
CA CYS A 123 18.65 5.11 8.16
C CYS A 123 17.98 4.45 9.38
N LEU A 124 18.10 5.05 10.56
CA LEU A 124 17.55 4.50 11.80
C LEU A 124 16.04 4.37 11.75
N LEU A 125 15.35 5.42 11.30
CA LEU A 125 13.89 5.44 11.20
C LEU A 125 13.39 4.45 10.14
N THR A 126 14.13 4.29 9.03
CA THR A 126 13.79 3.27 8.02
C THR A 126 13.95 1.86 8.56
N CYS A 127 15.04 1.57 9.28
CA CYS A 127 15.22 0.26 9.92
C CYS A 127 14.10 -0.03 10.94
N THR A 128 13.70 0.97 11.73
CA THR A 128 12.59 0.87 12.67
C THR A 128 11.26 0.60 11.93
N ALA A 129 10.99 1.33 10.85
CA ALA A 129 9.80 1.12 10.02
C ALA A 129 9.75 -0.29 9.41
N LEU A 130 10.88 -0.81 8.93
CA LEU A 130 10.98 -2.18 8.42
C LEU A 130 10.69 -3.23 9.51
N SER A 131 11.18 -3.02 10.74
CA SER A 131 10.89 -3.90 11.86
C SER A 131 9.40 -3.89 12.21
N PHE A 132 8.79 -2.70 12.32
CA PHE A 132 7.36 -2.59 12.60
C PHE A 132 6.50 -3.20 11.49
N ALA A 133 6.86 -3.00 10.22
CA ALA A 133 6.15 -3.59 9.10
C ALA A 133 6.24 -5.12 9.09
N ARG A 134 7.42 -5.69 9.39
CA ARG A 134 7.60 -7.13 9.52
C ARG A 134 6.71 -7.70 10.61
N ASP A 135 6.69 -7.07 11.78
CA ASP A 135 5.93 -7.53 12.93
C ASP A 135 4.41 -7.34 12.72
N LEU A 136 4.01 -6.25 12.04
CA LEU A 136 2.63 -6.00 11.65
C LEU A 136 2.12 -7.10 10.70
N ILE A 137 2.84 -7.33 9.60
CA ILE A 137 2.42 -8.30 8.56
C ILE A 137 2.49 -9.73 9.11
N GLY A 138 3.54 -10.06 9.87
CA GLY A 138 3.73 -11.39 10.45
C GLY A 138 2.67 -11.78 11.46
N GLY A 139 2.08 -10.81 12.15
CA GLY A 139 1.03 -11.00 13.13
C GLY A 139 -0.38 -10.59 12.69
N LEU A 140 -0.58 -10.24 11.43
CA LEU A 140 -1.85 -9.71 10.94
C LEU A 140 -2.96 -10.75 11.04
N GLU A 141 -4.04 -10.40 11.74
CA GLU A 141 -5.27 -11.18 11.81
C GLU A 141 -6.20 -10.78 10.65
N VAL A 142 -6.68 -11.77 9.88
CA VAL A 142 -7.57 -11.55 8.73
C VAL A 142 -8.92 -12.20 9.00
N ASP A 143 -9.99 -11.42 9.05
CA ASP A 143 -11.36 -11.91 9.21
C ASP A 143 -12.03 -12.12 7.85
N LYS A 144 -11.88 -13.32 7.30
CA LYS A 144 -12.46 -13.70 6.01
C LYS A 144 -13.98 -13.71 6.02
N ALA A 145 -14.61 -14.01 7.17
CA ALA A 145 -16.06 -14.01 7.29
C ALA A 145 -16.60 -12.58 7.21
N ARG A 146 -15.91 -11.65 7.89
CA ARG A 146 -16.27 -10.22 7.81
C ARG A 146 -16.08 -9.65 6.41
N MET A 147 -14.96 -9.98 5.73
CA MET A 147 -14.76 -9.61 4.33
C MET A 147 -15.93 -10.09 3.44
N ARG A 148 -16.36 -11.32 3.62
CA ARG A 148 -17.49 -11.88 2.87
C ARG A 148 -18.78 -11.12 3.17
N ALA A 149 -19.10 -10.88 4.45
CA ALA A 149 -20.27 -10.13 4.85
C ALA A 149 -20.27 -8.70 4.29
N ASN A 150 -19.13 -8.02 4.25
CA ASN A 150 -19.00 -6.69 3.68
C ASN A 150 -19.23 -6.67 2.17
N ILE A 151 -18.82 -7.72 1.45
CA ILE A 151 -19.13 -7.88 0.02
C ILE A 151 -20.63 -8.07 -0.17
N GLU A 152 -21.25 -8.93 0.62
CA GLU A 152 -22.68 -9.23 0.53
C GLU A 152 -23.55 -8.02 0.89
N ALA A 153 -23.12 -7.19 1.85
CA ALA A 153 -23.80 -5.94 2.24
C ALA A 153 -23.83 -4.86 1.14
N ASN A 154 -23.10 -5.05 0.04
CA ASN A 154 -23.12 -4.13 -1.10
C ASN A 154 -24.31 -4.34 -2.06
N ASP A 155 -25.28 -5.19 -1.74
CA ASP A 155 -26.52 -5.40 -2.49
C ASP A 155 -26.31 -5.60 -4.01
N GLY A 156 -25.23 -6.27 -4.40
CA GLY A 156 -24.89 -6.55 -5.80
C GLY A 156 -24.22 -5.37 -6.56
N HIS A 157 -23.98 -4.23 -5.92
CA HIS A 157 -23.34 -3.07 -6.59
C HIS A 157 -21.95 -3.39 -7.14
N LEU A 158 -21.18 -4.28 -6.48
CA LEU A 158 -19.88 -4.75 -6.95
C LEU A 158 -19.96 -5.53 -8.27
N THR A 159 -21.12 -6.01 -8.66
CA THR A 159 -21.37 -6.74 -9.90
C THR A 159 -21.72 -5.80 -11.06
N SER A 160 -21.89 -4.50 -10.80
CA SER A 160 -22.37 -3.53 -11.80
C SER A 160 -21.52 -3.46 -13.07
N GLU A 161 -20.19 -3.57 -12.97
CA GLU A 161 -19.29 -3.59 -14.13
C GLU A 161 -19.52 -4.85 -14.99
N ARG A 162 -19.73 -6.00 -14.36
CA ARG A 162 -20.01 -7.27 -15.05
C ARG A 162 -21.36 -7.22 -15.76
N ILE A 163 -22.37 -6.68 -15.09
CA ILE A 163 -23.69 -6.45 -15.67
C ILE A 163 -23.58 -5.51 -16.89
N LEU A 164 -22.86 -4.39 -16.76
CA LEU A 164 -22.61 -3.46 -17.88
C LEU A 164 -21.94 -4.16 -19.06
N SER A 165 -20.92 -4.98 -18.78
CA SER A 165 -20.18 -5.73 -19.80
C SER A 165 -21.08 -6.74 -20.51
N SER A 166 -22.01 -7.40 -19.81
CA SER A 166 -22.98 -8.34 -20.38
C SER A 166 -24.04 -7.62 -21.22
N LEU A 167 -24.48 -6.45 -20.82
CA LEU A 167 -25.50 -5.66 -21.53
C LEU A 167 -24.94 -4.91 -22.76
N SER A 168 -23.66 -4.55 -22.74
CA SER A 168 -23.05 -3.73 -23.80
C SER A 168 -23.13 -4.34 -25.20
N PRO A 169 -22.99 -5.66 -25.43
CA PRO A 169 -23.19 -6.27 -26.74
C PRO A 169 -24.64 -6.21 -27.22
N LYS A 170 -25.61 -6.23 -26.28
CA LYS A 170 -27.05 -6.27 -26.59
C LYS A 170 -27.61 -4.86 -26.89
N LEU A 171 -27.16 -3.86 -26.16
CA LEU A 171 -27.75 -2.50 -26.17
C LEU A 171 -26.79 -1.41 -26.71
N GLY A 172 -25.53 -1.71 -26.84
CA GLY A 172 -24.48 -0.71 -27.02
C GLY A 172 -24.06 -0.09 -25.69
N LYS A 173 -22.76 0.23 -25.54
CA LYS A 173 -22.14 0.65 -24.26
C LYS A 173 -22.85 1.84 -23.61
N HIS A 174 -23.15 2.90 -24.36
CA HIS A 174 -23.75 4.11 -23.80
C HIS A 174 -25.18 3.90 -23.32
N GLN A 175 -25.98 3.13 -24.07
CA GLN A 175 -27.35 2.86 -23.70
C GLN A 175 -27.43 1.90 -22.49
N ALA A 176 -26.57 0.87 -22.46
CA ALA A 176 -26.45 -0.02 -21.31
C ALA A 176 -26.05 0.75 -20.05
N GLN A 177 -25.08 1.67 -20.15
CA GLN A 177 -24.66 2.51 -19.03
C GLN A 177 -25.80 3.42 -18.53
N ALA A 178 -26.51 4.09 -19.42
CA ALA A 178 -27.62 4.98 -19.05
C ALA A 178 -28.75 4.20 -18.36
N GLN A 179 -29.13 3.03 -18.87
CA GLN A 179 -30.15 2.19 -18.25
C GLN A 179 -29.72 1.69 -16.88
N LEU A 180 -28.46 1.24 -16.75
CA LEU A 180 -27.94 0.74 -15.48
C LEU A 180 -27.87 1.86 -14.41
N GLN A 181 -27.53 3.09 -14.79
CA GLN A 181 -27.55 4.23 -13.87
C GLN A 181 -28.96 4.54 -13.35
N LEU A 182 -29.99 4.50 -14.22
CA LEU A 182 -31.37 4.69 -13.80
C LEU A 182 -31.84 3.58 -12.86
N LEU A 183 -31.50 2.33 -13.15
CA LEU A 183 -31.85 1.19 -12.30
C LEU A 183 -31.13 1.26 -10.95
N LEU A 184 -29.86 1.67 -10.92
CA LEU A 184 -29.13 1.87 -9.67
C LEU A 184 -29.81 2.91 -8.78
N ALA A 185 -30.20 4.05 -9.35
CA ALA A 185 -30.88 5.11 -8.60
C ALA A 185 -32.23 4.66 -8.05
N ASP A 186 -33.03 3.93 -8.85
CA ASP A 186 -34.32 3.40 -8.44
C ASP A 186 -34.18 2.29 -7.37
N ALA A 187 -33.22 1.37 -7.56
CA ALA A 187 -32.93 0.31 -6.59
C ALA A 187 -32.51 0.88 -5.22
N GLN A 188 -31.66 1.91 -5.19
CA GLN A 188 -31.28 2.60 -3.96
C GLN A 188 -32.49 3.23 -3.24
N GLN A 189 -33.40 3.88 -3.98
CA GLN A 189 -34.60 4.47 -3.39
C GLN A 189 -35.55 3.42 -2.81
N ARG A 190 -35.63 2.24 -3.42
CA ARG A 190 -36.49 1.13 -3.00
C ARG A 190 -35.84 0.16 -2.03
N HIS A 191 -34.58 0.38 -1.64
CA HIS A 191 -33.80 -0.57 -0.83
C HIS A 191 -33.79 -1.98 -1.45
N GLN A 192 -33.69 -2.06 -2.77
CA GLN A 192 -33.67 -3.29 -3.55
C GLN A 192 -32.22 -3.54 -4.03
N SER A 193 -31.83 -4.82 -4.13
CA SER A 193 -30.54 -5.16 -4.71
C SER A 193 -30.48 -4.77 -6.20
N LEU A 194 -29.29 -4.39 -6.70
CA LEU A 194 -29.09 -4.11 -8.11
C LEU A 194 -29.43 -5.33 -8.98
N THR A 195 -29.09 -6.53 -8.50
CA THR A 195 -29.34 -7.77 -9.23
C THR A 195 -30.83 -8.02 -9.41
N ASP A 196 -31.64 -7.81 -8.37
CA ASP A 196 -33.09 -7.94 -8.46
C ASP A 196 -33.70 -6.87 -9.37
N ALA A 197 -33.20 -5.65 -9.30
CA ALA A 197 -33.66 -4.56 -10.17
C ALA A 197 -33.40 -4.86 -11.67
N VAL A 198 -32.24 -5.42 -12.00
CA VAL A 198 -31.84 -5.79 -13.37
C VAL A 198 -32.71 -6.94 -13.90
N VAL A 199 -32.98 -7.95 -13.07
CA VAL A 199 -33.88 -9.05 -13.40
C VAL A 199 -35.31 -8.56 -13.56
N GLY A 200 -35.78 -7.76 -12.62
CA GLY A 200 -37.15 -7.17 -12.65
C GLY A 200 -37.40 -6.27 -13.86
N ALA A 201 -36.37 -5.59 -14.36
CA ALA A 201 -36.41 -4.81 -15.60
C ALA A 201 -36.32 -5.66 -16.88
N GLY A 202 -36.13 -6.99 -16.79
CA GLY A 202 -36.03 -7.91 -17.92
C GLY A 202 -34.75 -7.72 -18.75
N LEU A 203 -33.70 -7.11 -18.22
CA LEU A 203 -32.45 -6.89 -18.91
C LEU A 203 -31.55 -8.14 -18.93
N LEU A 204 -31.55 -8.90 -17.85
CA LEU A 204 -30.90 -10.19 -17.69
C LEU A 204 -31.83 -11.17 -16.97
N THR A 205 -31.62 -12.45 -17.21
CA THR A 205 -32.32 -13.51 -16.44
C THR A 205 -31.64 -13.74 -15.08
N SER A 206 -32.34 -14.41 -14.17
CA SER A 206 -31.76 -14.78 -12.86
C SER A 206 -30.54 -15.68 -13.04
N GLU A 207 -30.58 -16.60 -14.05
CA GLU A 207 -29.45 -17.46 -14.34
C GLU A 207 -28.24 -16.67 -14.89
N GLU A 208 -28.47 -15.69 -15.79
CA GLU A 208 -27.40 -14.82 -16.29
C GLU A 208 -26.75 -14.02 -15.16
N VAL A 209 -27.55 -13.47 -14.24
CA VAL A 209 -27.04 -12.71 -13.07
C VAL A 209 -26.27 -13.63 -12.12
N SER A 210 -26.79 -14.82 -11.81
CA SER A 210 -26.09 -15.79 -10.96
C SER A 210 -24.73 -16.18 -11.56
N ALA A 211 -24.67 -16.42 -12.85
CA ALA A 211 -23.40 -16.70 -13.53
C ALA A 211 -22.39 -15.53 -13.45
N LEU A 212 -22.86 -14.28 -13.49
CA LEU A 212 -22.00 -13.11 -13.33
C LEU A 212 -21.48 -12.95 -11.89
N ILE A 213 -22.28 -13.35 -10.88
CA ILE A 213 -21.86 -13.32 -9.47
C ILE A 213 -20.86 -14.46 -9.19
N GLU A 214 -21.11 -15.65 -9.73
CA GLU A 214 -20.30 -16.85 -9.54
C GLU A 214 -18.98 -16.82 -10.34
N ASP A 215 -18.83 -15.90 -11.31
CA ASP A 215 -17.59 -15.73 -12.08
C ASP A 215 -16.43 -15.38 -11.12
N ASP A 216 -15.79 -16.41 -10.59
CA ASP A 216 -14.71 -16.32 -9.64
C ASP A 216 -13.39 -15.93 -10.33
N ARG A 217 -12.99 -14.66 -10.21
CA ARG A 217 -11.68 -14.17 -10.68
C ARG A 217 -10.55 -14.39 -9.67
N THR A 218 -10.83 -14.98 -8.53
CA THR A 218 -9.83 -15.31 -7.49
C THR A 218 -8.62 -16.07 -8.05
N PRO A 219 -8.79 -17.05 -8.96
CA PRO A 219 -7.65 -17.74 -9.57
C PRO A 219 -6.70 -16.80 -10.31
N THR A 220 -7.22 -15.81 -11.04
CA THR A 220 -6.39 -14.83 -11.78
C THR A 220 -5.58 -13.95 -10.83
N VAL A 221 -6.21 -13.48 -9.76
CA VAL A 221 -5.55 -12.68 -8.71
C VAL A 221 -4.50 -13.53 -7.98
N ALA A 222 -4.85 -14.76 -7.62
CA ALA A 222 -3.93 -15.70 -6.96
C ALA A 222 -2.69 -16.01 -7.83
N LEU A 223 -2.85 -16.15 -9.14
CA LEU A 223 -1.74 -16.33 -10.08
C LEU A 223 -0.83 -15.11 -10.11
N ALA A 224 -1.38 -13.89 -10.15
CA ALA A 224 -0.61 -12.65 -10.13
C ALA A 224 0.18 -12.51 -8.83
N VAL A 225 -0.44 -12.76 -7.68
CA VAL A 225 0.20 -12.75 -6.36
C VAL A 225 1.31 -13.80 -6.30
N THR A 226 1.04 -15.05 -6.70
CA THR A 226 2.03 -16.13 -6.68
C THR A 226 3.21 -15.83 -7.60
N SER A 227 2.97 -15.26 -8.78
CA SER A 227 4.02 -14.85 -9.72
C SER A 227 4.91 -13.76 -9.11
N THR A 228 4.30 -12.78 -8.44
CA THR A 228 5.04 -11.71 -7.76
C THR A 228 5.90 -12.26 -6.62
N ILE A 229 5.34 -13.14 -5.79
CA ILE A 229 6.08 -13.80 -4.69
C ILE A 229 7.29 -14.57 -5.24
N ARG A 230 7.11 -15.38 -6.27
CA ARG A 230 8.21 -16.13 -6.90
C ARG A 230 9.32 -15.21 -7.43
N ARG A 231 8.95 -14.09 -8.06
CA ARG A 231 9.92 -13.11 -8.54
C ARG A 231 10.73 -12.50 -7.40
N VAL A 232 10.07 -12.13 -6.30
CA VAL A 232 10.77 -11.60 -5.11
C VAL A 232 11.69 -12.65 -4.51
N GLN A 233 11.24 -13.89 -4.36
CA GLN A 233 12.06 -14.98 -3.84
C GLN A 233 13.30 -15.24 -4.71
N ALA A 234 13.16 -15.21 -6.03
CA ALA A 234 14.29 -15.34 -6.95
C ALA A 234 15.31 -14.21 -6.78
N LEU A 235 14.85 -12.96 -6.63
CA LEU A 235 15.74 -11.80 -6.38
C LEU A 235 16.46 -11.87 -5.04
N LEU A 236 15.86 -12.50 -4.02
CA LEU A 236 16.50 -12.67 -2.71
C LEU A 236 17.45 -13.86 -2.65
N ALA A 237 17.32 -14.81 -3.57
CA ALA A 237 18.20 -15.99 -3.65
C ALA A 237 19.49 -15.74 -4.46
N ASP A 238 19.53 -14.66 -5.24
CA ASP A 238 20.71 -14.24 -6.04
C ASP A 238 21.34 -13.00 -5.37
N PRO A 239 22.39 -13.19 -4.52
CA PRO A 239 22.96 -12.12 -3.68
C PRO A 239 23.85 -11.13 -4.47
#